data_dac9d065884f52ef00888515a9c0a5db
#
_entry.id   dac9d065884f52ef00888515a9c0a5db
#
_cell.length_a   1.000
_cell.length_b   1.000
_cell.length_c   1.000
_cell.angle_alpha   90.00
_cell.angle_beta   90.00
_cell.angle_gamma   90.00
#
_symmetry.space_group_name_H-M   'P 1'
#
loop_
_entity.id
_entity.type
_entity.pdbx_description
1 polymer ?
#
loop_
_entity_poly.entity_id
_entity_poly.type
_entity_poly.pdbx_seq_one_letter_code
_entity_poly.pdbx_strand_id
1 'polypeptide(L)'
;MKSVAIVGLGWLGLPLALHLKELGWCVKGSKQSPEDAQKLHQLGIETYPFSFSEKMNSLPDNIQSLFDVDAFIITLPPSRFSSQQYCEHLAFLANQAKKQGVQHLIFTSSTSVFPDISGQFDESSQPSAEMEMGKTLIQAEQCLFQSEISHCDILRLVGLVGKQRHPVKFLAGKHNLK
;
A
#
# COMPACT_ATOMS: atom_id res chain seq x y z
N MET A 1 -0.34 -14.32 18.78
CA MET A 1 -1.35 -14.32 17.70
C MET A 1 -0.78 -13.44 16.62
N LYS A 2 -0.80 -13.83 15.35
CA LYS A 2 -0.26 -13.01 14.26
C LYS A 2 -1.11 -11.75 14.07
N SER A 3 -0.47 -10.60 13.97
CA SER A 3 -1.14 -9.31 13.85
C SER A 3 -0.62 -8.53 12.64
N VAL A 4 -1.53 -7.82 11.98
CA VAL A 4 -1.18 -7.05 10.78
C VAL A 4 -2.02 -5.77 10.70
N ALA A 5 -1.38 -4.69 10.27
CA ALA A 5 -2.09 -3.47 9.89
C ALA A 5 -1.99 -3.23 8.39
N ILE A 6 -3.11 -2.79 7.78
CA ILE A 6 -3.18 -2.46 6.36
C ILE A 6 -3.57 -0.99 6.22
N VAL A 7 -2.64 -0.17 5.76
CA VAL A 7 -2.91 1.23 5.42
C VAL A 7 -3.39 1.30 3.98
N GLY A 8 -4.66 1.68 3.81
CA GLY A 8 -5.33 1.70 2.52
C GLY A 8 -6.34 0.56 2.33
N LEU A 9 -7.38 0.47 3.17
CA LEU A 9 -8.47 -0.50 3.02
C LEU A 9 -9.37 -0.16 1.83
N GLY A 10 -8.75 -0.12 0.65
CA GLY A 10 -9.39 0.09 -0.64
C GLY A 10 -9.75 -1.22 -1.34
N TRP A 11 -9.74 -1.20 -2.68
CA TRP A 11 -10.11 -2.34 -3.52
C TRP A 11 -9.21 -3.57 -3.31
N LEU A 12 -7.92 -3.39 -3.04
CA LEU A 12 -6.98 -4.47 -2.73
C LEU A 12 -6.92 -4.75 -1.22
N GLY A 13 -6.75 -3.70 -0.42
CA GLY A 13 -6.50 -3.84 1.02
C GLY A 13 -7.69 -4.43 1.80
N LEU A 14 -8.93 -4.10 1.44
CA LEU A 14 -10.10 -4.62 2.15
C LEU A 14 -10.32 -6.13 1.95
N PRO A 15 -10.31 -6.68 0.72
CA PRO A 15 -10.38 -8.14 0.55
C PRO A 15 -9.23 -8.88 1.25
N LEU A 16 -8.02 -8.33 1.21
CA LEU A 16 -6.88 -8.90 1.92
C LEU A 16 -7.12 -8.92 3.44
N ALA A 17 -7.61 -7.82 4.00
CA ALA A 17 -7.93 -7.71 5.42
C ALA A 17 -8.97 -8.76 5.86
N LEU A 18 -10.03 -8.92 5.09
CA LEU A 18 -11.09 -9.91 5.37
C LEU A 18 -10.54 -11.33 5.31
N HIS A 19 -9.73 -11.64 4.29
CA HIS A 19 -9.13 -12.96 4.15
C HIS A 19 -8.15 -13.29 5.29
N LEU A 20 -7.29 -12.36 5.68
CA LEU A 20 -6.38 -12.55 6.82
C LEU A 20 -7.15 -12.76 8.12
N LYS A 21 -8.26 -12.03 8.32
CA LYS A 21 -9.14 -12.23 9.46
C LYS A 21 -9.76 -13.64 9.46
N GLU A 22 -10.24 -14.14 8.32
CA GLU A 22 -10.73 -15.53 8.17
C GLU A 22 -9.67 -16.57 8.54
N LEU A 23 -8.39 -16.27 8.29
CA LEU A 23 -7.25 -17.09 8.69
C LEU A 23 -6.87 -16.93 10.17
N GLY A 24 -7.62 -16.18 10.97
CA GLY A 24 -7.42 -16.02 12.41
C GLY A 24 -6.36 -14.97 12.79
N TRP A 25 -5.99 -14.05 11.86
CA TRP A 25 -5.11 -12.94 12.19
C TRP A 25 -5.87 -11.82 12.93
N CYS A 26 -5.17 -11.12 13.81
CA CYS A 26 -5.62 -9.82 14.30
C CYS A 26 -5.35 -8.78 13.22
N VAL A 27 -6.41 -8.22 12.64
CA VAL A 27 -6.28 -7.28 11.52
C VAL A 27 -6.72 -5.90 11.94
N LYS A 28 -5.82 -4.93 11.76
CA LYS A 28 -6.07 -3.50 11.88
C LYS A 28 -6.00 -2.85 10.50
N GLY A 29 -6.56 -1.65 10.36
CA GLY A 29 -6.43 -0.95 9.09
C GLY A 29 -6.85 0.51 9.14
N SER A 30 -6.70 1.21 8.01
CA SER A 30 -7.10 2.60 7.91
C SER A 30 -8.02 2.90 6.74
N LYS A 31 -8.90 3.87 6.95
CA LYS A 31 -9.81 4.47 5.97
C LYS A 31 -9.74 5.98 6.08
N GLN A 32 -10.02 6.71 4.98
CA GLN A 32 -9.98 8.17 5.01
C GLN A 32 -11.13 8.78 5.80
N SER A 33 -12.37 8.31 5.58
CA SER A 33 -13.53 8.85 6.27
C SER A 33 -13.83 8.10 7.57
N PRO A 34 -14.24 8.80 8.63
CA PRO A 34 -14.70 8.18 9.88
C PRO A 34 -15.88 7.23 9.67
N GLU A 35 -16.82 7.59 8.80
CA GLU A 35 -18.00 6.77 8.52
C GLU A 35 -17.64 5.44 7.88
N ASP A 36 -16.68 5.45 6.94
CA ASP A 36 -16.22 4.20 6.32
C ASP A 36 -15.37 3.38 7.29
N ALA A 37 -14.59 4.02 8.17
CA ALA A 37 -13.86 3.33 9.22
C ALA A 37 -14.84 2.61 10.17
N GLN A 38 -15.92 3.27 10.58
CA GLN A 38 -16.95 2.70 11.44
C GLN A 38 -17.65 1.49 10.79
N LYS A 39 -17.98 1.57 9.49
CA LYS A 39 -18.56 0.43 8.75
C LYS A 39 -17.65 -0.80 8.77
N LEU A 40 -16.34 -0.60 8.57
CA LEU A 40 -15.37 -1.70 8.59
C LEU A 40 -15.15 -2.26 10.00
N HIS A 41 -15.25 -1.41 11.02
CA HIS A 41 -15.21 -1.84 12.41
C HIS A 41 -16.35 -2.83 12.73
N GLN A 42 -17.56 -2.59 12.18
CA GLN A 42 -18.70 -3.52 12.29
C GLN A 42 -18.45 -4.89 11.63
N LEU A 43 -17.55 -4.95 10.65
CA LEU A 43 -17.09 -6.22 10.05
C LEU A 43 -15.99 -6.91 10.90
N GLY A 44 -15.66 -6.34 12.05
CA GLY A 44 -14.66 -6.84 12.98
C GLY A 44 -13.22 -6.63 12.51
N ILE A 45 -12.97 -5.59 11.72
CA ILE A 45 -11.64 -5.07 11.41
C ILE A 45 -11.46 -3.80 12.22
N GLU A 46 -10.50 -3.78 13.13
CA GLU A 46 -10.16 -2.59 13.91
C GLU A 46 -9.65 -1.50 12.96
N THR A 47 -10.52 -0.53 12.63
CA THR A 47 -10.27 0.44 11.58
C THR A 47 -10.19 1.85 12.12
N TYR A 48 -9.14 2.56 11.73
CA TYR A 48 -8.85 3.94 12.14
C TYR A 48 -9.14 4.91 11.00
N PRO A 49 -9.83 6.03 11.25
CA PRO A 49 -9.94 7.11 10.29
C PRO A 49 -8.57 7.79 10.16
N PHE A 50 -8.01 7.76 8.95
CA PHE A 50 -6.70 8.31 8.69
C PHE A 50 -6.58 8.81 7.24
N SER A 51 -6.16 10.05 7.08
CA SER A 51 -5.80 10.64 5.79
C SER A 51 -4.53 11.46 5.95
N PHE A 52 -3.68 11.45 4.93
CA PHE A 52 -2.55 12.36 4.90
C PHE A 52 -3.04 13.80 4.68
N SER A 53 -2.51 14.72 5.46
CA SER A 53 -2.57 16.16 5.21
C SER A 53 -1.29 16.62 4.51
N GLU A 54 -1.28 17.82 3.94
CA GLU A 54 -0.11 18.39 3.25
C GLU A 54 1.14 18.46 4.13
N LYS A 55 0.96 18.57 5.44
CA LYS A 55 2.07 18.57 6.42
C LYS A 55 1.73 17.61 7.56
N MET A 56 2.27 16.40 7.51
CA MET A 56 2.16 15.45 8.62
C MET A 56 3.41 15.48 9.49
N ASN A 57 3.29 16.15 10.64
CA ASN A 57 4.35 16.19 11.63
C ASN A 57 4.12 15.21 12.80
N SER A 58 2.90 14.72 12.98
CA SER A 58 2.54 13.78 14.04
C SER A 58 1.30 12.95 13.65
N LEU A 59 1.19 11.77 14.25
CA LEU A 59 -0.05 10.99 14.20
C LEU A 59 -1.04 11.53 15.24
N PRO A 60 -2.35 11.50 14.95
CA PRO A 60 -3.36 11.63 15.98
C PRO A 60 -3.18 10.54 17.05
N ASP A 61 -3.39 10.87 18.32
CA ASP A 61 -3.16 9.95 19.45
C ASP A 61 -3.94 8.64 19.33
N ASN A 62 -5.13 8.70 18.73
CA ASN A 62 -6.00 7.53 18.53
C ASN A 62 -5.52 6.55 17.45
N ILE A 63 -4.45 6.86 16.71
CA ILE A 63 -3.96 6.02 15.60
C ILE A 63 -2.68 5.23 15.99
N GLN A 64 -2.06 5.54 17.11
CA GLN A 64 -0.84 4.85 17.53
C GLN A 64 -1.02 3.32 17.60
N SER A 65 -2.18 2.86 18.06
CA SER A 65 -2.51 1.44 18.12
C SER A 65 -2.53 0.75 16.74
N LEU A 66 -2.66 1.48 15.63
CA LEU A 66 -2.55 0.93 14.28
C LEU A 66 -1.19 0.28 14.04
N PHE A 67 -0.14 0.78 14.69
CA PHE A 67 1.23 0.30 14.51
C PHE A 67 1.65 -0.77 15.53
N ASP A 68 0.79 -1.11 16.50
CA ASP A 68 1.04 -2.21 17.43
C ASP A 68 0.66 -3.54 16.80
N VAL A 69 1.54 -4.02 15.90
CA VAL A 69 1.36 -5.21 15.06
C VAL A 69 2.71 -5.81 14.65
N ASP A 70 2.70 -7.09 14.26
CA ASP A 70 3.89 -7.80 13.78
C ASP A 70 4.28 -7.36 12.36
N ALA A 71 3.28 -7.11 11.50
CA ALA A 71 3.46 -6.75 10.09
C ALA A 71 2.64 -5.52 9.71
N PHE A 72 3.16 -4.73 8.77
CA PHE A 72 2.56 -3.49 8.30
C PHE A 72 2.52 -3.47 6.77
N ILE A 73 1.33 -3.39 6.21
CA ILE A 73 1.11 -3.43 4.76
C ILE A 73 0.63 -2.07 4.27
N ILE A 74 1.29 -1.53 3.24
CA ILE A 74 0.91 -0.27 2.60
C ILE A 74 0.36 -0.56 1.21
N THR A 75 -0.92 -0.21 0.99
CA THR A 75 -1.61 -0.36 -0.31
C THR A 75 -2.10 0.97 -0.87
N LEU A 76 -1.44 2.05 -0.52
CA LEU A 76 -1.80 3.41 -0.95
C LEU A 76 -1.30 3.68 -2.37
N PRO A 77 -2.15 4.16 -3.29
CA PRO A 77 -1.69 4.58 -4.62
C PRO A 77 -1.06 5.97 -4.59
N PRO A 78 -0.06 6.25 -5.47
CA PRO A 78 0.59 7.56 -5.53
C PRO A 78 -0.28 8.67 -6.14
N SER A 79 -1.41 8.34 -6.76
CA SER A 79 -2.22 9.21 -7.63
C SER A 79 -2.82 10.47 -7.00
N ARG A 80 -2.66 10.68 -5.70
CA ARG A 80 -3.26 11.82 -4.96
C ARG A 80 -2.25 12.86 -4.50
N PHE A 81 -0.96 12.60 -4.70
CA PHE A 81 0.13 13.41 -4.15
C PHE A 81 1.18 13.68 -5.22
N SER A 82 1.97 14.74 -5.04
CA SER A 82 3.22 14.85 -5.78
C SER A 82 4.16 13.69 -5.38
N SER A 83 5.13 13.37 -6.24
CA SER A 83 6.10 12.31 -5.97
C SER A 83 6.82 12.54 -4.63
N GLN A 84 7.20 13.77 -4.34
CA GLN A 84 7.85 14.15 -3.10
C GLN A 84 6.94 13.90 -1.88
N GLN A 85 5.71 14.43 -1.90
CA GLN A 85 4.75 14.23 -0.81
C GLN A 85 4.45 12.76 -0.57
N TYR A 86 4.33 11.98 -1.65
CA TYR A 86 4.10 10.54 -1.53
C TYR A 86 5.25 9.85 -0.80
N CYS A 87 6.50 10.13 -1.17
CA CYS A 87 7.68 9.59 -0.50
C CYS A 87 7.75 10.03 0.98
N GLU A 88 7.47 11.30 1.27
CA GLU A 88 7.43 11.82 2.64
C GLU A 88 6.39 11.08 3.50
N HIS A 89 5.20 10.82 2.94
CA HIS A 89 4.14 10.07 3.62
C HIS A 89 4.54 8.62 3.90
N LEU A 90 5.17 7.95 2.93
CA LEU A 90 5.65 6.58 3.10
C LEU A 90 6.77 6.51 4.13
N ALA A 91 7.74 7.43 4.08
CA ALA A 91 8.81 7.53 5.08
C ALA A 91 8.25 7.77 6.48
N PHE A 92 7.24 8.63 6.59
CA PHE A 92 6.56 8.89 7.86
C PHE A 92 5.92 7.62 8.43
N LEU A 93 5.14 6.88 7.61
CA LEU A 93 4.53 5.61 8.01
C LEU A 93 5.57 4.58 8.44
N ALA A 94 6.62 4.40 7.65
CA ALA A 94 7.69 3.45 7.94
C ALA A 94 8.42 3.82 9.25
N ASN A 95 8.69 5.10 9.47
CA ASN A 95 9.30 5.58 10.72
C ASN A 95 8.40 5.34 11.94
N GLN A 96 7.08 5.54 11.81
CA GLN A 96 6.14 5.22 12.89
C GLN A 96 6.09 3.72 13.16
N ALA A 97 6.00 2.90 12.12
CA ALA A 97 6.03 1.45 12.24
C ALA A 97 7.31 0.97 12.94
N LYS A 98 8.47 1.48 12.54
CA LYS A 98 9.76 1.17 13.18
C LYS A 98 9.78 1.55 14.66
N LYS A 99 9.31 2.77 15.02
CA LYS A 99 9.26 3.24 16.41
C LYS A 99 8.39 2.36 17.31
N GLN A 100 7.35 1.75 16.76
CA GLN A 100 6.44 0.85 17.47
C GLN A 100 6.90 -0.62 17.43
N GLY A 101 8.06 -0.89 16.82
CA GLY A 101 8.65 -2.23 16.81
C GLY A 101 8.12 -3.17 15.73
N VAL A 102 7.44 -2.66 14.71
CA VAL A 102 7.03 -3.48 13.54
C VAL A 102 8.27 -4.09 12.90
N GLN A 103 8.25 -5.40 12.70
CA GLN A 103 9.37 -6.16 12.16
C GLN A 103 9.30 -6.35 10.65
N HIS A 104 8.11 -6.32 10.07
CA HIS A 104 7.90 -6.62 8.66
C HIS A 104 7.02 -5.56 7.99
N LEU A 105 7.59 -4.85 7.01
CA LEU A 105 6.88 -3.90 6.16
C LEU A 105 6.69 -4.49 4.77
N ILE A 106 5.49 -4.41 4.25
CA ILE A 106 5.15 -4.86 2.90
C ILE A 106 4.54 -3.66 2.14
N PHE A 107 5.09 -3.35 0.97
CA PHE A 107 4.58 -2.29 0.12
C PHE A 107 4.11 -2.83 -1.23
N THR A 108 2.91 -2.44 -1.66
CA THR A 108 2.41 -2.77 -2.99
C THR A 108 2.84 -1.71 -3.99
N SER A 109 3.86 -2.03 -4.77
CA SER A 109 4.34 -1.28 -5.93
C SER A 109 3.69 -1.80 -7.22
N SER A 110 4.27 -1.51 -8.37
CA SER A 110 3.76 -1.92 -9.67
C SER A 110 4.90 -2.25 -10.63
N THR A 111 4.65 -3.16 -11.57
CA THR A 111 5.56 -3.40 -12.70
C THR A 111 5.77 -2.19 -13.62
N SER A 112 5.01 -1.10 -13.44
CA SER A 112 5.27 0.18 -14.11
C SER A 112 6.60 0.85 -13.74
N VAL A 113 7.34 0.29 -12.78
CA VAL A 113 8.74 0.66 -12.49
C VAL A 113 9.69 0.22 -13.60
N PHE A 114 9.29 -0.71 -14.44
CA PHE A 114 10.06 -1.15 -15.60
C PHE A 114 9.71 -0.34 -16.86
N PRO A 115 10.61 -0.28 -17.86
CA PRO A 115 10.34 0.43 -19.11
C PRO A 115 9.27 -0.31 -19.94
N ASP A 116 8.53 0.44 -20.76
CA ASP A 116 7.51 -0.10 -21.69
C ASP A 116 8.15 -0.64 -22.98
N ILE A 117 8.96 -1.67 -22.84
CA ILE A 117 9.64 -2.38 -23.94
C ILE A 117 9.39 -3.87 -23.87
N SER A 118 9.50 -4.56 -25.00
CA SER A 118 9.48 -6.02 -25.02
C SER A 118 10.70 -6.59 -24.29
N GLY A 119 10.48 -7.47 -23.32
CA GLY A 119 11.56 -8.06 -22.53
C GLY A 119 11.01 -8.97 -21.44
N GLN A 120 11.93 -9.60 -20.70
CA GLN A 120 11.63 -10.31 -19.48
C GLN A 120 12.23 -9.54 -18.31
N PHE A 121 11.41 -9.29 -17.30
CA PHE A 121 11.81 -8.59 -16.10
C PHE A 121 11.50 -9.47 -14.89
N ASP A 122 12.41 -9.49 -13.94
CA ASP A 122 12.33 -10.21 -12.68
C ASP A 122 12.72 -9.31 -11.50
N GLU A 123 12.85 -9.89 -10.31
CA GLU A 123 13.18 -9.17 -9.09
C GLU A 123 14.59 -8.55 -9.10
N SER A 124 15.51 -9.12 -9.91
CA SER A 124 16.89 -8.61 -10.07
C SER A 124 17.01 -7.50 -11.11
N SER A 125 15.96 -7.32 -11.93
CA SER A 125 15.95 -6.32 -12.99
C SER A 125 15.91 -4.91 -12.41
N GLN A 126 16.79 -4.03 -12.94
CA GLN A 126 16.87 -2.64 -12.48
C GLN A 126 15.64 -1.84 -12.92
N PRO A 127 14.92 -1.18 -11.99
CA PRO A 127 13.84 -0.28 -12.34
C PRO A 127 14.32 0.90 -13.16
N SER A 128 13.64 1.19 -14.27
CA SER A 128 14.00 2.27 -15.20
C SER A 128 12.78 2.85 -15.93
N ALA A 129 11.76 3.21 -15.15
CA ALA A 129 10.51 3.76 -15.70
C ALA A 129 10.72 5.09 -16.43
N GLU A 130 10.05 5.24 -17.57
CA GLU A 130 10.00 6.49 -18.32
C GLU A 130 8.85 7.38 -17.85
N MET A 131 7.72 6.78 -17.48
CA MET A 131 6.52 7.49 -17.04
C MET A 131 6.64 8.00 -15.61
N GLU A 132 6.09 9.16 -15.32
CA GLU A 132 6.14 9.81 -14.00
C GLU A 132 5.61 8.93 -12.86
N MET A 133 4.56 8.16 -13.10
CA MET A 133 4.02 7.22 -12.11
C MET A 133 5.05 6.16 -11.72
N GLY A 134 5.75 5.59 -12.70
CA GLY A 134 6.80 4.59 -12.45
C GLY A 134 7.99 5.20 -11.72
N LYS A 135 8.42 6.42 -12.10
CA LYS A 135 9.49 7.16 -11.41
C LYS A 135 9.13 7.42 -9.94
N THR A 136 7.89 7.82 -9.69
CA THR A 136 7.37 8.01 -8.32
C THR A 136 7.46 6.73 -7.51
N LEU A 137 7.07 5.59 -8.09
CA LEU A 137 7.16 4.30 -7.41
C LEU A 137 8.59 3.86 -7.16
N ILE A 138 9.52 4.09 -8.09
CA ILE A 138 10.96 3.83 -7.87
C ILE A 138 11.48 4.61 -6.66
N GLN A 139 11.17 5.91 -6.57
CA GLN A 139 11.54 6.73 -5.41
C GLN A 139 10.91 6.21 -4.11
N ALA A 140 9.65 5.80 -4.17
CA ALA A 140 8.93 5.21 -3.03
C ALA A 140 9.58 3.92 -2.54
N GLU A 141 9.93 3.00 -3.45
CA GLU A 141 10.65 1.77 -3.12
C GLU A 141 11.99 2.07 -2.43
N GLN A 142 12.78 2.98 -3.00
CA GLN A 142 14.06 3.39 -2.42
C GLN A 142 13.90 3.99 -1.02
N CYS A 143 12.91 4.87 -0.84
CA CYS A 143 12.59 5.48 0.44
C CYS A 143 12.24 4.43 1.52
N LEU A 144 11.46 3.41 1.16
CA LEU A 144 11.07 2.35 2.09
C LEU A 144 12.23 1.40 2.42
N PHE A 145 13.09 1.08 1.47
CA PHE A 145 14.31 0.31 1.76
C PHE A 145 15.26 1.04 2.73
N GLN A 146 15.25 2.38 2.74
CA GLN A 146 16.03 3.18 3.68
C GLN A 146 15.42 3.27 5.09
N SER A 147 14.21 2.73 5.30
CA SER A 147 13.50 2.83 6.60
C SER A 147 14.16 2.03 7.74
N GLU A 148 15.10 1.14 7.41
CA GLU A 148 15.78 0.26 8.38
C GLU A 148 14.83 -0.60 9.23
N ILE A 149 13.65 -0.97 8.69
CA ILE A 149 12.81 -2.03 9.24
C ILE A 149 13.46 -3.37 8.92
N SER A 150 13.42 -4.32 9.84
CA SER A 150 14.16 -5.58 9.75
C SER A 150 13.87 -6.36 8.46
N HIS A 151 12.62 -6.36 8.02
CA HIS A 151 12.18 -6.96 6.77
C HIS A 151 11.31 -5.98 5.98
N CYS A 152 11.70 -5.68 4.75
CA CYS A 152 10.95 -4.81 3.84
C CYS A 152 10.75 -5.51 2.50
N ASP A 153 9.52 -5.90 2.19
CA ASP A 153 9.16 -6.53 0.93
C ASP A 153 8.42 -5.55 0.02
N ILE A 154 8.88 -5.44 -1.22
CA ILE A 154 8.25 -4.64 -2.26
C ILE A 154 7.58 -5.57 -3.26
N LEU A 155 6.25 -5.52 -3.34
CA LEU A 155 5.48 -6.33 -4.27
C LEU A 155 5.16 -5.52 -5.53
N ARG A 156 5.90 -5.73 -6.61
CA ARG A 156 5.67 -5.11 -7.92
C ARG A 156 4.52 -5.81 -8.65
N LEU A 157 3.29 -5.37 -8.37
CA LEU A 157 2.09 -6.00 -8.89
C LEU A 157 1.86 -5.64 -10.36
N VAL A 158 1.44 -6.62 -11.14
CA VAL A 158 0.93 -6.44 -12.52
C VAL A 158 -0.54 -6.02 -12.51
N GLY A 159 -1.18 -5.96 -13.67
CA GLY A 159 -2.60 -5.63 -13.81
C GLY A 159 -3.49 -6.52 -12.96
N LEU A 160 -4.05 -5.98 -11.90
CA LEU A 160 -4.89 -6.71 -10.97
C LEU A 160 -6.30 -6.92 -11.54
N VAL A 161 -6.78 -8.15 -11.49
CA VAL A 161 -8.11 -8.58 -11.92
C VAL A 161 -8.92 -9.05 -10.70
N GLY A 162 -10.19 -8.71 -10.64
CA GLY A 162 -11.06 -9.11 -9.54
C GLY A 162 -12.47 -8.51 -9.64
N LYS A 163 -13.25 -8.59 -8.55
CA LYS A 163 -14.59 -7.98 -8.50
C LYS A 163 -14.52 -6.52 -8.94
N GLN A 164 -15.38 -6.10 -9.87
CA GLN A 164 -15.48 -4.75 -10.44
C GLN A 164 -14.29 -4.29 -11.31
N ARG A 165 -13.20 -5.09 -11.40
CA ARG A 165 -12.05 -4.85 -12.28
C ARG A 165 -11.85 -6.02 -13.24
N HIS A 166 -12.88 -6.32 -14.03
CA HIS A 166 -12.78 -7.34 -15.05
C HIS A 166 -12.08 -6.79 -16.30
N PRO A 167 -11.15 -7.55 -16.94
CA PRO A 167 -10.39 -7.10 -18.12
C PRO A 167 -11.29 -6.55 -19.23
N VAL A 168 -12.45 -7.14 -19.48
CA VAL A 168 -13.42 -6.67 -20.47
C VAL A 168 -13.78 -5.21 -20.30
N LYS A 169 -13.88 -4.68 -19.07
CA LYS A 169 -14.19 -3.26 -18.82
C LYS A 169 -13.09 -2.32 -19.32
N PHE A 170 -11.84 -2.77 -19.37
CA PHE A 170 -10.69 -1.99 -19.81
C PHE A 170 -10.40 -2.17 -21.29
N LEU A 171 -10.84 -3.27 -21.88
CA LEU A 171 -10.58 -3.66 -23.26
C LEU A 171 -11.77 -3.38 -24.19
N ALA A 172 -13.00 -3.27 -23.65
CA ALA A 172 -14.19 -2.99 -24.42
C ALA A 172 -14.06 -1.68 -25.21
N GLY A 173 -14.32 -1.74 -26.51
CA GLY A 173 -14.24 -0.60 -27.42
C GLY A 173 -12.81 -0.21 -27.86
N LYS A 174 -11.78 -0.90 -27.41
CA LYS A 174 -10.41 -0.72 -27.90
C LYS A 174 -10.17 -1.62 -29.12
N HIS A 175 -9.65 -1.04 -30.19
CA HIS A 175 -9.23 -1.75 -31.39
C HIS A 175 -7.72 -1.87 -31.39
N ASN A 176 -7.17 -2.91 -32.04
CA ASN A 176 -5.73 -3.16 -32.18
C ASN A 176 -4.97 -3.30 -30.85
N LEU A 177 -5.53 -4.11 -29.94
CA LEU A 177 -4.78 -4.55 -28.75
C LEU A 177 -3.59 -5.41 -29.21
N LYS A 178 -2.36 -4.95 -28.94
CA LYS A 178 -1.12 -5.69 -29.16
C LYS A 178 -0.79 -6.53 -27.93
#